data_4d3db890a668f6e1d9e0a8e5e4510e3c
#
_entry.id   4d3db890a668f6e1d9e0a8e5e4510e3c
#
_cell.length_a   1.000
_cell.length_b   1.000
_cell.length_c   1.000
_cell.angle_alpha   90.00
_cell.angle_beta   90.00
_cell.angle_gamma   90.00
#
_symmetry.space_group_name_H-M   'P 1'
#
loop_
_entity.id
_entity.type
_entity.pdbx_description
1 polymer ?
#
loop_
_entity_poly.entity_id
_entity_poly.type
_entity_poly.pdbx_seq_one_letter_code
_entity_poly.pdbx_strand_id
1 'polypeptide(L)'
;MQNLPALLLLCVAVCSAYPVDRAAEDKDSNMDLLQQYLENYYDLAKDVTQFVRRRHSGPVVKKVREMQKFLGLEVTGKLDPDTLAMIRKPRCGVPDVGQFTTFPGLPKWRKTHLTYRIVNYTLDLPREAVDSAFEKALKAWEEVTPLTFSKISEGEADIMIFFAVRDHGDFIPFDGPGNVLGHAYAPGPGINGDAHFDDDEQWTKDTSGTNLFLVAAHELGHSLGLYHSADPTALMYPVYNPRTDLTRFHLAQDDVNGIQSLYGPPPMSSPDGPAAPTESVPPEPGTPATCDPALSFDAISSLRGEILFFKDRHFWRKSLRTPEPGFYLISSFWPSLPSGLDAAYEETSKDIVFTFKGNQFWAIRGTEVQAGYPKGIHTLGFPPSVRKIDAALFDKEKEKTYFFVEDKYWRFDEKIQSMEPDFPKKIADDFPGVDSKVDAAFEAFGFYYFFSGSSQLEFDPNAKKVTHVLKTNSWLNC
;
A
#
# COMPACT_ATOMS: atom_id res chain seq x y z
N MET A 1 -19.92 29.05 89.68
CA MET A 1 -18.69 29.80 89.70
C MET A 1 -17.53 28.81 89.51
N GLN A 2 -17.12 28.51 88.42
CA GLN A 2 -15.79 27.92 88.02
C GLN A 2 -15.69 27.85 86.51
N ASN A 3 -14.79 28.65 85.98
CA ASN A 3 -14.48 28.75 84.60
C ASN A 3 -13.63 27.51 84.17
N LEU A 4 -14.02 26.79 83.11
CA LEU A 4 -13.18 25.83 82.40
C LEU A 4 -12.73 26.51 81.13
N PRO A 5 -11.43 26.56 80.82
CA PRO A 5 -10.97 26.99 79.48
C PRO A 5 -11.05 25.84 78.46
N ALA A 6 -11.67 26.15 77.33
CA ALA A 6 -11.69 25.21 76.13
C ALA A 6 -10.30 25.17 75.52
N LEU A 7 -9.73 23.99 75.48
CA LEU A 7 -8.48 23.70 74.77
C LEU A 7 -8.79 23.47 73.24
N LEU A 8 -8.42 24.44 72.39
CA LEU A 8 -8.48 24.30 70.97
C LEU A 8 -7.27 23.46 70.48
N LEU A 9 -7.52 22.22 70.08
CA LEU A 9 -6.53 21.40 69.36
C LEU A 9 -6.51 21.84 67.92
N LEU A 10 -5.46 22.57 67.52
CA LEU A 10 -5.14 22.78 66.06
C LEU A 10 -4.47 21.51 65.51
N CYS A 11 -5.22 20.72 64.76
CA CYS A 11 -4.61 19.71 63.92
C CYS A 11 -4.00 20.38 62.66
N VAL A 12 -2.70 20.59 62.69
CA VAL A 12 -1.95 20.95 61.47
C VAL A 12 -1.77 19.68 60.64
N ALA A 13 -2.61 19.51 59.61
CA ALA A 13 -2.39 18.49 58.57
C ALA A 13 -1.21 18.95 57.72
N VAL A 14 -0.04 18.38 57.99
CA VAL A 14 1.10 18.51 57.05
C VAL A 14 0.79 17.66 55.81
N CYS A 15 0.23 18.28 54.78
CA CYS A 15 0.22 17.71 53.45
C CYS A 15 1.67 17.64 52.96
N SER A 16 2.31 16.49 53.08
CA SER A 16 3.55 16.19 52.39
C SER A 16 3.21 16.04 50.90
N ALA A 17 3.22 17.13 50.16
CA ALA A 17 3.28 17.10 48.73
C ALA A 17 4.66 16.55 48.34
N TYR A 18 4.72 15.29 47.97
CA TYR A 18 5.90 14.78 47.27
C TYR A 18 6.04 15.57 45.97
N PRO A 19 7.22 16.09 45.64
CA PRO A 19 7.43 16.69 44.34
C PRO A 19 7.23 15.57 43.29
N VAL A 20 6.14 15.66 42.55
CA VAL A 20 5.96 14.82 41.35
C VAL A 20 7.07 15.23 40.41
N ASP A 21 7.88 14.27 40.01
CA ASP A 21 9.02 14.50 39.13
C ASP A 21 8.48 14.83 37.72
N ARG A 22 8.36 16.13 37.40
CA ARG A 22 7.88 16.61 36.10
C ARG A 22 8.61 15.96 34.95
N ALA A 23 9.90 15.62 35.10
CA ALA A 23 10.68 14.95 34.08
C ALA A 23 10.22 13.50 33.84
N ALA A 24 9.63 12.83 34.84
CA ALA A 24 9.05 11.49 34.68
C ALA A 24 7.67 11.54 34.01
N GLU A 25 6.82 12.51 34.37
CA GLU A 25 5.52 12.74 33.71
C GLU A 25 5.70 13.13 32.23
N ASP A 26 6.64 14.02 31.91
CA ASP A 26 6.95 14.42 30.54
C ASP A 26 7.46 13.22 29.72
N LYS A 27 8.21 12.31 30.32
CA LYS A 27 8.74 11.14 29.65
C LYS A 27 7.67 10.10 29.33
N ASP A 28 6.75 9.86 30.26
CA ASP A 28 5.63 8.94 30.04
C ASP A 28 4.66 9.50 28.99
N SER A 29 4.34 10.80 29.03
CA SER A 29 3.52 11.48 28.03
C SER A 29 4.13 11.42 26.62
N ASN A 30 5.45 11.59 26.48
CA ASN A 30 6.14 11.49 25.19
C ASN A 30 6.14 10.06 24.63
N MET A 31 6.18 9.04 25.50
CA MET A 31 6.08 7.65 25.08
C MET A 31 4.66 7.27 24.65
N ASP A 32 3.65 7.81 25.30
CA ASP A 32 2.24 7.63 24.90
C ASP A 32 1.99 8.29 23.53
N LEU A 33 2.55 9.48 23.30
CA LEU A 33 2.49 10.15 21.99
C LEU A 33 3.15 9.32 20.89
N LEU A 34 4.36 8.80 21.15
CA LEU A 34 5.04 7.92 20.19
C LEU A 34 4.21 6.67 19.88
N GLN A 35 3.61 6.06 20.92
CA GLN A 35 2.78 4.87 20.74
C GLN A 35 1.59 5.17 19.85
N GLN A 36 0.83 6.23 20.12
CA GLN A 36 -0.30 6.65 19.30
C GLN A 36 0.13 6.92 17.85
N TYR A 37 1.26 7.60 17.67
CA TYR A 37 1.81 7.87 16.35
C TYR A 37 2.12 6.58 15.57
N LEU A 38 2.74 5.59 16.22
CA LEU A 38 3.05 4.31 15.59
C LEU A 38 1.79 3.45 15.35
N GLU A 39 0.78 3.53 16.21
CA GLU A 39 -0.50 2.87 16.02
C GLU A 39 -1.29 3.46 14.84
N ASN A 40 -1.29 4.79 14.71
CA ASN A 40 -2.04 5.48 13.67
C ASN A 40 -1.37 5.37 12.29
N TYR A 41 -0.04 5.48 12.23
CA TYR A 41 0.68 5.65 10.95
C TYR A 41 1.59 4.49 10.56
N TYR A 42 1.95 3.61 11.51
CA TYR A 42 2.93 2.53 11.28
C TYR A 42 2.41 1.13 11.66
N ASP A 43 1.11 0.97 11.82
CA ASP A 43 0.46 -0.31 12.11
C ASP A 43 1.06 -1.06 13.32
N LEU A 44 1.27 -0.33 14.40
CA LEU A 44 1.60 -0.93 15.68
C LEU A 44 0.31 -1.52 16.29
N ALA A 45 0.29 -2.83 16.55
CA ALA A 45 -0.88 -3.49 17.12
C ALA A 45 -1.19 -2.98 18.53
N LYS A 46 -2.44 -2.62 18.80
CA LYS A 46 -2.91 -2.09 20.10
C LYS A 46 -2.66 -3.06 21.27
N ASP A 47 -2.61 -4.36 21.03
CA ASP A 47 -2.37 -5.38 22.08
C ASP A 47 -0.94 -5.38 22.63
N VAL A 48 0.02 -4.74 21.95
CA VAL A 48 1.40 -4.61 22.41
C VAL A 48 1.54 -3.59 23.56
N THR A 49 0.50 -2.80 23.82
CA THR A 49 0.50 -1.71 24.82
C THR A 49 0.81 -2.16 26.25
N GLN A 50 0.42 -3.36 26.67
CA GLN A 50 0.75 -3.90 27.99
C GLN A 50 2.22 -4.27 28.15
N PHE A 51 2.95 -4.52 27.05
CA PHE A 51 4.37 -4.86 27.06
C PHE A 51 5.28 -3.65 26.97
N VAL A 52 4.81 -2.52 26.41
CA VAL A 52 5.60 -1.29 26.25
C VAL A 52 5.96 -0.67 27.59
N ARG A 53 5.11 -0.78 28.61
CA ARG A 53 5.41 -0.34 30.00
C ARG A 53 6.59 -1.09 30.64
N ARG A 54 7.05 -2.19 30.07
CA ARG A 54 8.14 -3.02 30.60
C ARG A 54 9.32 -3.19 29.62
N ARG A 55 9.95 -2.09 29.12
CA ARG A 55 11.22 -2.09 28.37
C ARG A 55 11.10 -2.33 26.86
N HIS A 56 11.72 -1.45 26.10
CA HIS A 56 12.19 -1.53 24.69
C HIS A 56 11.87 -2.87 24.00
N SER A 57 10.60 -3.14 23.72
CA SER A 57 10.18 -4.38 23.07
C SER A 57 10.59 -4.35 21.58
N GLY A 58 11.06 -5.47 21.05
CA GLY A 58 11.50 -5.61 19.66
C GLY A 58 10.54 -5.03 18.61
N PRO A 59 9.20 -5.22 18.73
CA PRO A 59 8.22 -4.66 17.78
C PRO A 59 8.20 -3.13 17.74
N VAL A 60 8.22 -2.46 18.90
CA VAL A 60 8.20 -0.98 18.96
C VAL A 60 9.49 -0.41 18.37
N VAL A 61 10.66 -0.97 18.75
CA VAL A 61 11.96 -0.54 18.20
C VAL A 61 12.01 -0.71 16.68
N LYS A 62 11.43 -1.81 16.16
CA LYS A 62 11.33 -2.04 14.71
C LYS A 62 10.50 -0.94 14.05
N LYS A 63 9.33 -0.62 14.59
CA LYS A 63 8.42 0.42 14.05
C LYS A 63 9.03 1.82 14.17
N VAL A 64 9.73 2.14 15.25
CA VAL A 64 10.48 3.40 15.37
C VAL A 64 11.54 3.52 14.28
N ARG A 65 12.31 2.47 14.02
CA ARG A 65 13.31 2.48 12.93
C ARG A 65 12.67 2.62 11.56
N GLU A 66 11.54 1.97 11.32
CA GLU A 66 10.76 2.07 10.09
C GLU A 66 10.29 3.52 9.87
N MET A 67 9.71 4.15 10.91
CA MET A 67 9.30 5.54 10.91
C MET A 67 10.48 6.50 10.68
N GLN A 68 11.57 6.35 11.44
CA GLN A 68 12.75 7.20 11.29
C GLN A 68 13.34 7.11 9.87
N LYS A 69 13.42 5.91 9.31
CA LYS A 69 13.88 5.70 7.94
C LYS A 69 12.98 6.40 6.93
N PHE A 70 11.66 6.24 7.07
CA PHE A 70 10.68 6.83 6.15
C PHE A 70 10.71 8.37 6.23
N LEU A 71 10.78 8.93 7.44
CA LEU A 71 10.81 10.37 7.66
C LEU A 71 12.22 11.00 7.50
N GLY A 72 13.20 10.25 6.99
CA GLY A 72 14.55 10.76 6.73
C GLY A 72 15.33 11.14 7.98
N LEU A 73 15.00 10.57 9.16
CA LEU A 73 15.70 10.77 10.42
C LEU A 73 16.87 9.79 10.59
N GLU A 74 17.76 10.06 11.54
CA GLU A 74 18.75 9.08 11.97
C GLU A 74 18.05 7.83 12.53
N VAL A 75 18.41 6.63 12.07
CA VAL A 75 17.72 5.38 12.40
C VAL A 75 18.27 4.81 13.72
N THR A 76 17.92 5.45 14.83
CA THR A 76 18.37 5.06 16.19
C THR A 76 17.53 3.95 16.83
N GLY A 77 16.24 3.85 16.44
CA GLY A 77 15.25 2.97 17.08
C GLY A 77 14.83 3.46 18.46
N LYS A 78 15.04 4.73 18.78
CA LYS A 78 14.72 5.36 20.07
C LYS A 78 13.91 6.65 19.84
N LEU A 79 13.17 7.07 20.84
CA LEU A 79 12.55 8.39 20.89
C LEU A 79 13.61 9.42 21.28
N ASP A 80 14.44 9.83 20.33
CA ASP A 80 15.39 10.92 20.48
C ASP A 80 14.72 12.29 20.25
N PRO A 81 15.42 13.41 20.52
CA PRO A 81 14.84 14.75 20.40
C PRO A 81 14.33 15.06 18.97
N ASP A 82 15.03 14.61 17.94
CA ASP A 82 14.66 14.86 16.54
C ASP A 82 13.41 14.05 16.17
N THR A 83 13.34 12.81 16.62
CA THR A 83 12.15 11.95 16.48
C THR A 83 10.95 12.58 17.19
N LEU A 84 11.12 13.05 18.43
CA LEU A 84 10.07 13.71 19.19
C LEU A 84 9.60 15.00 18.52
N ALA A 85 10.52 15.81 18.04
CA ALA A 85 10.20 17.04 17.30
C ALA A 85 9.43 16.74 16.00
N MET A 86 9.76 15.63 15.32
CA MET A 86 9.10 15.23 14.08
C MET A 86 7.66 14.78 14.31
N ILE A 87 7.39 13.90 15.28
CA ILE A 87 6.04 13.38 15.57
C ILE A 87 5.06 14.42 16.13
N ARG A 88 5.56 15.61 16.49
CA ARG A 88 4.75 16.75 16.94
C ARG A 88 4.41 17.74 15.83
N LYS A 89 4.92 17.54 14.63
CA LYS A 89 4.61 18.44 13.51
C LYS A 89 3.23 18.16 12.95
N PRO A 90 2.52 19.18 12.48
CA PRO A 90 1.29 19.00 11.72
C PRO A 90 1.52 18.13 10.50
N ARG A 91 0.54 17.27 10.18
CA ARG A 91 0.68 16.28 9.09
C ARG A 91 -0.65 15.85 8.50
N CYS A 92 -0.59 15.12 7.42
CA CYS A 92 -1.70 14.36 6.85
C CYS A 92 -2.08 13.16 7.75
N GLY A 93 -3.38 12.87 7.86
CA GLY A 93 -3.93 11.76 8.66
C GLY A 93 -3.83 10.39 7.99
N VAL A 94 -3.47 10.32 6.71
CA VAL A 94 -3.27 9.05 6.00
C VAL A 94 -2.06 8.30 6.59
N PRO A 95 -2.13 6.97 6.81
CA PRO A 95 -0.99 6.18 7.29
C PRO A 95 0.21 6.20 6.33
N ASP A 96 1.43 6.22 6.87
CA ASP A 96 2.68 6.18 6.08
C ASP A 96 3.00 4.76 5.61
N VAL A 97 2.71 3.79 6.46
CA VAL A 97 2.83 2.36 6.18
C VAL A 97 1.55 1.70 6.67
N GLY A 98 0.75 1.21 5.76
CA GLY A 98 -0.38 0.34 6.10
C GLY A 98 0.09 -1.11 6.21
N GLN A 99 -0.77 -2.01 6.74
CA GLN A 99 -0.63 -3.47 6.54
C GLN A 99 -0.56 -3.80 5.04
N PHE A 100 -0.84 -2.80 4.23
CA PHE A 100 -0.72 -2.79 2.78
C PHE A 100 0.09 -1.55 2.40
N THR A 101 1.33 -1.74 2.03
CA THR A 101 2.26 -0.72 1.49
C THR A 101 1.83 -0.12 0.15
N THR A 102 0.63 -0.35 -0.25
CA THR A 102 -0.13 0.32 -1.30
C THR A 102 -1.59 0.12 -0.97
N PHE A 103 -2.48 1.07 -1.24
CA PHE A 103 -3.85 0.69 -1.46
C PHE A 103 -3.84 -0.45 -2.48
N PRO A 104 -4.39 -1.63 -2.16
CA PRO A 104 -4.31 -2.75 -3.07
C PRO A 104 -4.84 -2.32 -4.44
N GLY A 105 -4.00 -2.37 -5.44
CA GLY A 105 -4.44 -2.16 -6.78
C GLY A 105 -4.03 -0.86 -7.47
N LEU A 106 -3.16 0.03 -6.89
CA LEU A 106 -2.91 1.36 -7.45
C LEU A 106 -4.23 2.02 -7.87
N PRO A 107 -5.12 2.35 -6.92
CA PRO A 107 -6.42 2.88 -7.25
C PRO A 107 -6.24 4.16 -8.04
N LYS A 108 -6.84 4.21 -9.21
CA LYS A 108 -6.87 5.38 -10.07
C LYS A 108 -8.24 5.53 -10.70
N TRP A 109 -8.59 6.73 -11.01
CA TRP A 109 -9.79 7.01 -11.78
C TRP A 109 -9.66 6.42 -13.18
N ARG A 110 -10.72 5.75 -13.66
CA ARG A 110 -10.74 5.15 -15.01
C ARG A 110 -11.10 6.17 -16.10
N LYS A 111 -11.43 7.39 -15.72
CA LYS A 111 -11.78 8.53 -16.58
C LYS A 111 -10.81 9.67 -16.31
N THR A 112 -10.58 10.52 -17.29
CA THR A 112 -9.68 11.67 -17.21
C THR A 112 -10.38 12.97 -16.84
N HIS A 113 -11.71 13.03 -17.01
CA HIS A 113 -12.51 14.15 -16.56
C HIS A 113 -13.20 13.81 -15.24
N LEU A 114 -12.84 14.53 -14.16
CA LEU A 114 -13.35 14.32 -12.82
C LEU A 114 -14.17 15.52 -12.36
N THR A 115 -15.20 15.24 -11.60
CA THR A 115 -16.00 16.28 -10.93
C THR A 115 -15.59 16.37 -9.46
N TYR A 116 -15.65 17.59 -8.91
CA TYR A 116 -15.48 17.79 -7.48
C TYR A 116 -16.54 18.72 -6.91
N ARG A 117 -16.85 18.56 -5.62
CA ARG A 117 -17.83 19.39 -4.91
C ARG A 117 -17.33 19.73 -3.52
N ILE A 118 -17.30 21.02 -3.18
CA ILE A 118 -17.11 21.48 -1.81
C ILE A 118 -18.48 21.49 -1.14
N VAL A 119 -18.66 20.57 -0.18
CA VAL A 119 -19.96 20.34 0.48
C VAL A 119 -20.28 21.42 1.50
N ASN A 120 -19.28 21.81 2.26
CA ASN A 120 -19.34 22.90 3.24
C ASN A 120 -18.02 23.69 3.24
N TYR A 121 -18.00 24.80 3.95
CA TYR A 121 -16.88 25.75 3.94
C TYR A 121 -16.46 26.05 5.37
N THR A 122 -15.14 26.20 5.61
CA THR A 122 -14.61 26.73 6.84
C THR A 122 -15.05 28.18 7.07
N LEU A 123 -15.10 28.59 8.32
CA LEU A 123 -15.38 29.98 8.69
C LEU A 123 -14.14 30.89 8.67
N ASP A 124 -12.94 30.34 8.56
CA ASP A 124 -11.68 31.07 8.59
C ASP A 124 -11.42 31.89 7.31
N LEU A 125 -12.00 31.46 6.20
CA LEU A 125 -11.73 32.03 4.88
C LEU A 125 -13.05 32.37 4.14
N PRO A 126 -13.07 33.46 3.37
CA PRO A 126 -14.16 33.70 2.42
C PRO A 126 -14.29 32.52 1.42
N ARG A 127 -15.53 32.22 1.00
CA ARG A 127 -15.82 31.14 0.06
C ARG A 127 -14.97 31.19 -1.20
N GLU A 128 -14.78 32.36 -1.77
CA GLU A 128 -13.99 32.60 -2.97
C GLU A 128 -12.51 32.25 -2.75
N ALA A 129 -12.00 32.41 -1.53
CA ALA A 129 -10.65 32.04 -1.17
C ALA A 129 -10.50 30.54 -1.04
N VAL A 130 -11.48 29.84 -0.45
CA VAL A 130 -11.55 28.39 -0.38
C VAL A 130 -11.64 27.80 -1.79
N ASP A 131 -12.55 28.29 -2.61
CA ASP A 131 -12.72 27.87 -4.00
C ASP A 131 -11.40 28.00 -4.78
N SER A 132 -10.75 29.16 -4.67
CA SER A 132 -9.47 29.41 -5.33
C SER A 132 -8.34 28.49 -4.83
N ALA A 133 -8.35 28.08 -3.56
CA ALA A 133 -7.36 27.15 -3.03
C ALA A 133 -7.50 25.76 -3.68
N PHE A 134 -8.72 25.23 -3.75
CA PHE A 134 -8.98 23.92 -4.39
C PHE A 134 -8.80 23.94 -5.91
N GLU A 135 -9.22 25.02 -6.60
CA GLU A 135 -8.94 25.18 -8.03
C GLU A 135 -7.44 25.15 -8.34
N LYS A 136 -6.64 25.89 -7.56
CA LYS A 136 -5.18 25.89 -7.71
C LYS A 136 -4.56 24.53 -7.39
N ALA A 137 -5.05 23.85 -6.37
CA ALA A 137 -4.59 22.53 -5.98
C ALA A 137 -4.83 21.49 -7.09
N LEU A 138 -6.02 21.44 -7.64
CA LEU A 138 -6.37 20.57 -8.77
C LEU A 138 -5.60 20.97 -10.03
N LYS A 139 -5.42 22.28 -10.28
CA LYS A 139 -4.66 22.78 -11.42
C LYS A 139 -3.21 22.31 -11.42
N ALA A 140 -2.57 22.23 -10.24
CA ALA A 140 -1.21 21.71 -10.14
C ALA A 140 -1.10 20.26 -10.65
N TRP A 141 -2.08 19.42 -10.36
CA TRP A 141 -2.14 18.05 -10.87
C TRP A 141 -2.55 17.97 -12.35
N GLU A 142 -3.45 18.86 -12.80
CA GLU A 142 -3.88 18.96 -14.20
C GLU A 142 -2.70 19.33 -15.13
N GLU A 143 -1.79 20.19 -14.68
CA GLU A 143 -0.63 20.62 -15.48
C GLU A 143 0.36 19.50 -15.81
N VAL A 144 0.39 18.43 -15.02
CA VAL A 144 1.34 17.32 -15.18
C VAL A 144 0.70 16.01 -15.62
N THR A 145 -0.62 15.98 -15.85
CA THR A 145 -1.38 14.76 -16.21
C THR A 145 -2.40 15.06 -17.31
N PRO A 146 -3.05 14.05 -17.92
CA PRO A 146 -4.19 14.24 -18.81
C PRO A 146 -5.51 14.49 -18.05
N LEU A 147 -5.48 14.58 -16.71
CA LEU A 147 -6.68 14.82 -15.91
C LEU A 147 -7.20 16.24 -16.08
N THR A 148 -8.53 16.39 -16.03
CA THR A 148 -9.24 17.67 -16.00
C THR A 148 -10.30 17.64 -14.93
N PHE A 149 -10.61 18.80 -14.33
CA PHE A 149 -11.52 18.89 -13.20
C PHE A 149 -12.62 19.91 -13.43
N SER A 150 -13.84 19.58 -13.01
CA SER A 150 -14.97 20.48 -13.04
C SER A 150 -15.68 20.53 -11.69
N LYS A 151 -15.88 21.73 -11.18
CA LYS A 151 -16.67 21.95 -9.98
C LYS A 151 -18.16 21.80 -10.28
N ILE A 152 -18.87 21.05 -9.42
CA ILE A 152 -20.34 21.01 -9.42
C ILE A 152 -20.87 21.58 -8.10
N SER A 153 -22.08 22.15 -8.15
CA SER A 153 -22.72 22.77 -6.99
C SER A 153 -23.71 21.86 -6.27
N GLU A 154 -24.22 20.84 -6.94
CA GLU A 154 -25.25 19.94 -6.43
C GLU A 154 -25.00 18.51 -6.90
N GLY A 155 -25.55 17.53 -6.17
CA GLY A 155 -25.39 16.12 -6.49
C GLY A 155 -24.10 15.51 -5.97
N GLU A 156 -23.82 14.27 -6.34
CA GLU A 156 -22.61 13.51 -5.99
C GLU A 156 -21.54 13.79 -7.03
N ALA A 157 -20.35 14.16 -6.57
CA ALA A 157 -19.15 14.34 -7.40
C ALA A 157 -18.23 13.12 -7.25
N ASP A 158 -17.22 13.03 -8.11
CA ASP A 158 -16.15 12.03 -7.95
C ASP A 158 -15.32 12.27 -6.70
N ILE A 159 -15.12 13.53 -6.34
CA ILE A 159 -14.37 13.96 -5.17
C ILE A 159 -15.25 14.90 -4.36
N MET A 160 -15.72 14.46 -3.20
CA MET A 160 -16.45 15.30 -2.26
C MET A 160 -15.47 15.88 -1.25
N ILE A 161 -15.60 17.17 -0.96
CA ILE A 161 -14.68 17.91 -0.09
C ILE A 161 -15.46 18.42 1.12
N PHE A 162 -14.99 18.04 2.32
CA PHE A 162 -15.65 18.36 3.57
C PHE A 162 -14.69 19.07 4.54
N PHE A 163 -15.21 20.07 5.25
CA PHE A 163 -14.61 20.59 6.48
C PHE A 163 -15.38 19.99 7.65
N ALA A 164 -14.70 19.38 8.59
CA ALA A 164 -15.31 18.66 9.71
C ALA A 164 -14.46 18.75 10.97
N VAL A 165 -15.06 18.48 12.13
CA VAL A 165 -14.36 18.45 13.42
C VAL A 165 -14.58 17.09 14.08
N ARG A 166 -13.59 16.57 14.79
CA ARG A 166 -13.70 15.36 15.60
C ARG A 166 -14.26 14.16 14.83
N ASP A 167 -15.23 13.46 15.43
CA ASP A 167 -15.92 12.35 14.76
C ASP A 167 -16.89 12.90 13.72
N HIS A 168 -16.70 12.53 12.45
CA HIS A 168 -17.49 13.00 11.32
C HIS A 168 -18.01 11.85 10.44
N GLY A 169 -18.05 10.63 10.99
CA GLY A 169 -18.77 9.50 10.43
C GLY A 169 -17.99 8.64 9.44
N ASP A 170 -16.71 8.86 9.28
CA ASP A 170 -15.82 8.11 8.37
C ASP A 170 -14.85 7.17 9.08
N PHE A 171 -14.99 7.01 10.40
CA PHE A 171 -14.15 6.18 11.28
C PHE A 171 -12.71 6.67 11.48
N ILE A 172 -12.34 7.84 10.98
CA ILE A 172 -11.02 8.49 11.15
C ILE A 172 -11.24 9.88 11.77
N PRO A 173 -11.54 9.96 13.09
CA PRO A 173 -11.85 11.24 13.72
C PRO A 173 -10.65 12.18 13.73
N PHE A 174 -10.90 13.47 13.55
CA PHE A 174 -9.90 14.52 13.74
C PHE A 174 -9.56 14.72 15.22
N ASP A 175 -8.37 15.24 15.50
CA ASP A 175 -7.82 15.35 16.84
C ASP A 175 -7.86 16.79 17.38
N GLY A 176 -8.35 17.75 16.59
CA GLY A 176 -8.45 19.16 16.93
C GLY A 176 -7.20 19.94 16.58
N PRO A 177 -7.02 21.18 17.06
CA PRO A 177 -5.97 22.08 16.58
C PRO A 177 -4.57 21.47 16.61
N GLY A 178 -3.89 21.45 15.47
CA GLY A 178 -2.57 20.85 15.27
C GLY A 178 -2.62 19.35 15.01
N ASN A 179 -1.47 18.74 14.76
CA ASN A 179 -1.28 17.34 14.35
C ASN A 179 -1.96 16.98 13.02
N VAL A 180 -3.18 16.41 13.00
CA VAL A 180 -3.84 15.99 11.77
C VAL A 180 -4.55 17.16 11.11
N LEU A 181 -4.09 17.56 9.91
CA LEU A 181 -4.67 18.68 9.15
C LEU A 181 -5.81 18.27 8.23
N GLY A 182 -5.76 17.03 7.74
CA GLY A 182 -6.72 16.47 6.79
C GLY A 182 -6.40 15.03 6.50
N HIS A 183 -7.29 14.38 5.77
CA HIS A 183 -7.05 13.07 5.16
C HIS A 183 -7.92 12.91 3.92
N ALA A 184 -7.52 12.00 3.04
CA ALA A 184 -8.31 11.68 1.86
C ALA A 184 -8.29 10.18 1.56
N TYR A 185 -9.28 9.76 0.80
CA TYR A 185 -9.46 8.38 0.37
C TYR A 185 -8.99 8.20 -1.06
N ALA A 186 -8.41 7.04 -1.33
CA ALA A 186 -7.99 6.67 -2.67
C ALA A 186 -9.18 6.60 -3.64
N PRO A 187 -8.97 6.73 -4.97
CA PRO A 187 -9.99 6.64 -5.99
C PRO A 187 -10.87 5.39 -5.88
N GLY A 188 -12.19 5.55 -5.98
CA GLY A 188 -13.15 4.46 -5.92
C GLY A 188 -14.60 4.94 -5.79
N PRO A 189 -15.56 4.03 -5.61
CA PRO A 189 -16.97 4.41 -5.40
C PRO A 189 -17.25 4.78 -3.93
N GLY A 190 -18.31 5.55 -3.70
CA GLY A 190 -18.78 5.99 -2.38
C GLY A 190 -17.80 7.00 -1.77
N ILE A 191 -17.40 6.84 -0.52
CA ILE A 191 -16.46 7.73 0.18
C ILE A 191 -15.05 7.76 -0.45
N ASN A 192 -14.74 6.81 -1.35
CA ASN A 192 -13.43 6.79 -1.99
C ASN A 192 -13.27 7.97 -2.94
N GLY A 193 -12.13 8.63 -2.86
CA GLY A 193 -11.83 9.88 -3.56
C GLY A 193 -12.12 11.13 -2.74
N ASP A 194 -12.89 11.03 -1.65
CA ASP A 194 -13.25 12.18 -0.82
C ASP A 194 -12.06 12.71 -0.03
N ALA A 195 -12.06 14.02 0.25
CA ALA A 195 -11.04 14.71 1.02
C ALA A 195 -11.67 15.49 2.17
N HIS A 196 -11.21 15.24 3.39
CA HIS A 196 -11.72 15.83 4.61
C HIS A 196 -10.63 16.71 5.25
N PHE A 197 -11.02 17.86 5.76
CA PHE A 197 -10.15 18.88 6.34
C PHE A 197 -10.60 19.19 7.77
N ASP A 198 -9.66 19.22 8.74
CA ASP A 198 -9.99 19.53 10.14
C ASP A 198 -10.36 21.01 10.27
N ASP A 199 -11.62 21.30 10.60
CA ASP A 199 -12.12 22.66 10.78
C ASP A 199 -11.81 23.25 12.18
N ASP A 200 -11.11 22.50 13.03
CA ASP A 200 -10.49 23.01 14.25
C ASP A 200 -9.12 23.68 13.97
N GLU A 201 -8.57 23.54 12.74
CA GLU A 201 -7.36 24.21 12.29
C GLU A 201 -7.58 25.67 11.95
N GLN A 202 -6.52 26.50 12.01
CA GLN A 202 -6.56 27.87 11.52
C GLN A 202 -6.18 27.92 10.04
N TRP A 203 -7.16 27.87 9.18
CA TRP A 203 -6.96 27.91 7.73
C TRP A 203 -6.59 29.30 7.22
N THR A 204 -5.54 29.40 6.40
CA THR A 204 -5.08 30.66 5.81
C THR A 204 -4.80 30.51 4.33
N LYS A 205 -4.76 31.65 3.61
CA LYS A 205 -4.32 31.74 2.21
C LYS A 205 -2.82 32.02 2.06
N ASP A 206 -2.12 32.24 3.15
CA ASP A 206 -0.70 32.60 3.23
C ASP A 206 0.04 31.73 4.25
N THR A 207 1.17 32.18 4.76
CA THR A 207 2.00 31.46 5.73
C THR A 207 1.79 31.88 7.17
N SER A 208 0.69 32.59 7.50
CA SER A 208 0.38 33.05 8.86
C SER A 208 -0.24 31.95 9.75
N GLY A 209 -0.74 30.88 9.12
CA GLY A 209 -1.31 29.68 9.76
C GLY A 209 -1.17 28.47 8.83
N THR A 210 -2.12 27.56 8.88
CA THR A 210 -2.15 26.38 8.02
C THR A 210 -2.65 26.79 6.63
N ASN A 211 -1.80 26.69 5.62
CA ASN A 211 -2.15 27.10 4.26
C ASN A 211 -3.06 26.09 3.58
N LEU A 212 -4.32 26.48 3.31
CA LEU A 212 -5.32 25.58 2.75
C LEU A 212 -4.92 25.02 1.38
N PHE A 213 -4.29 25.82 0.51
CA PHE A 213 -3.88 25.35 -0.83
C PHE A 213 -2.86 24.22 -0.74
N LEU A 214 -1.86 24.30 0.14
CA LEU A 214 -0.83 23.27 0.27
C LEU A 214 -1.41 21.95 0.79
N VAL A 215 -2.27 22.03 1.83
CA VAL A 215 -2.91 20.83 2.38
C VAL A 215 -3.89 20.26 1.35
N ALA A 216 -4.69 21.11 0.69
CA ALA A 216 -5.62 20.66 -0.37
C ALA A 216 -4.87 19.97 -1.52
N ALA A 217 -3.75 20.52 -1.97
CA ALA A 217 -2.96 19.90 -3.04
C ALA A 217 -2.43 18.52 -2.63
N HIS A 218 -1.99 18.36 -1.37
CA HIS A 218 -1.55 17.09 -0.81
C HIS A 218 -2.71 16.07 -0.72
N GLU A 219 -3.81 16.43 -0.06
CA GLU A 219 -4.96 15.52 0.12
C GLU A 219 -5.59 15.11 -1.22
N LEU A 220 -5.67 16.05 -2.17
CA LEU A 220 -6.12 15.72 -3.52
C LEU A 220 -5.16 14.79 -4.27
N GLY A 221 -3.86 14.80 -3.95
CA GLY A 221 -2.93 13.77 -4.42
C GLY A 221 -3.36 12.36 -3.99
N HIS A 222 -3.81 12.19 -2.74
CA HIS A 222 -4.42 10.94 -2.27
C HIS A 222 -5.74 10.63 -3.00
N SER A 223 -6.62 11.61 -3.17
CA SER A 223 -7.86 11.47 -3.95
C SER A 223 -7.60 11.04 -5.40
N LEU A 224 -6.40 11.29 -5.93
CA LEU A 224 -5.95 10.86 -7.25
C LEU A 224 -5.17 9.53 -7.23
N GLY A 225 -4.93 8.93 -6.07
CA GLY A 225 -4.30 7.60 -5.94
C GLY A 225 -2.85 7.60 -5.52
N LEU A 226 -2.27 8.76 -5.19
CA LEU A 226 -0.91 8.84 -4.64
C LEU A 226 -0.86 8.48 -3.16
N TYR A 227 0.29 8.01 -2.74
CA TYR A 227 0.67 7.76 -1.35
C TYR A 227 1.63 8.79 -0.83
N HIS A 228 1.96 8.67 0.47
CA HIS A 228 3.04 9.44 1.03
C HIS A 228 4.38 9.10 0.36
N SER A 229 5.14 10.14 0.07
CA SER A 229 6.52 10.06 -0.37
C SER A 229 7.47 10.11 0.83
N ALA A 230 8.59 9.39 0.75
CA ALA A 230 9.70 9.51 1.70
C ALA A 230 10.65 10.68 1.36
N ASP A 231 10.46 11.35 0.23
CA ASP A 231 11.23 12.55 -0.17
C ASP A 231 10.68 13.78 0.56
N PRO A 232 11.45 14.40 1.47
CA PRO A 232 10.98 15.57 2.23
C PRO A 232 10.77 16.83 1.39
N THR A 233 11.13 16.82 0.11
CA THR A 233 10.88 17.91 -0.84
C THR A 233 9.61 17.71 -1.66
N ALA A 234 9.03 16.51 -1.64
CA ALA A 234 7.78 16.18 -2.33
C ALA A 234 6.58 16.81 -1.62
N LEU A 235 5.56 17.17 -2.40
CA LEU A 235 4.26 17.59 -1.86
C LEU A 235 3.61 16.45 -1.07
N MET A 236 3.76 15.20 -1.54
CA MET A 236 3.20 14.01 -0.90
C MET A 236 4.00 13.53 0.33
N TYR A 237 5.00 14.29 0.81
CA TYR A 237 5.62 14.01 2.11
C TYR A 237 4.61 14.27 3.23
N PRO A 238 4.45 13.34 4.21
CA PRO A 238 3.32 13.39 5.15
C PRO A 238 3.30 14.58 6.10
N VAL A 239 4.45 15.20 6.35
CA VAL A 239 4.59 16.28 7.35
C VAL A 239 4.49 17.63 6.66
N TYR A 240 3.57 18.47 7.14
CA TYR A 240 3.33 19.81 6.60
C TYR A 240 4.55 20.72 6.74
N ASN A 241 4.91 21.42 5.66
CA ASN A 241 5.99 22.40 5.64
C ASN A 241 5.43 23.83 5.49
N PRO A 242 5.34 24.62 6.56
CA PRO A 242 4.80 25.99 6.51
C PRO A 242 5.68 27.00 5.79
N ARG A 243 6.92 26.62 5.41
CA ARG A 243 7.88 27.51 4.73
C ARG A 243 7.90 27.35 3.23
N THR A 244 6.96 26.63 2.65
CA THR A 244 6.86 26.47 1.18
C THR A 244 6.62 27.81 0.53
N ASP A 245 7.44 28.15 -0.47
CA ASP A 245 7.29 29.39 -1.26
C ASP A 245 6.09 29.25 -2.22
N LEU A 246 4.98 29.83 -1.82
CA LEU A 246 3.73 29.80 -2.60
C LEU A 246 3.84 30.54 -3.94
N THR A 247 4.78 31.44 -4.10
CA THR A 247 4.95 32.23 -5.35
C THR A 247 5.66 31.43 -6.44
N ARG A 248 6.36 30.38 -6.05
CA ARG A 248 7.14 29.47 -6.91
C ARG A 248 6.72 28.02 -6.74
N PHE A 249 5.50 27.80 -6.27
CA PHE A 249 5.00 26.44 -6.05
C PHE A 249 4.98 25.67 -7.38
N HIS A 250 5.56 24.50 -7.34
CA HIS A 250 5.47 23.46 -8.38
C HIS A 250 5.62 22.10 -7.70
N LEU A 251 5.03 21.09 -8.30
CA LEU A 251 5.17 19.71 -7.83
C LEU A 251 6.64 19.28 -7.94
N ALA A 252 7.13 18.59 -6.92
CA ALA A 252 8.45 17.97 -6.99
C ALA A 252 8.48 16.86 -8.05
N GLN A 253 9.66 16.50 -8.54
CA GLN A 253 9.79 15.47 -9.57
C GLN A 253 9.25 14.11 -9.09
N ASP A 254 9.33 13.82 -7.80
CA ASP A 254 8.78 12.61 -7.19
C ASP A 254 7.26 12.57 -7.30
N ASP A 255 6.58 13.68 -6.99
CA ASP A 255 5.12 13.81 -7.15
C ASP A 255 4.70 13.65 -8.62
N VAL A 256 5.43 14.30 -9.54
CA VAL A 256 5.19 14.20 -10.98
C VAL A 256 5.37 12.77 -11.48
N ASN A 257 6.44 12.10 -11.10
CA ASN A 257 6.70 10.71 -11.47
C ASN A 257 5.60 9.78 -10.92
N GLY A 258 5.20 10.00 -9.67
CA GLY A 258 4.13 9.25 -9.03
C GLY A 258 2.82 9.37 -9.79
N ILE A 259 2.35 10.59 -10.04
CA ILE A 259 1.05 10.79 -10.69
C ILE A 259 1.07 10.38 -12.18
N GLN A 260 2.17 10.60 -12.89
CA GLN A 260 2.32 10.18 -14.27
C GLN A 260 2.43 8.65 -14.41
N SER A 261 2.89 7.94 -13.38
CA SER A 261 2.86 6.47 -13.37
C SER A 261 1.42 5.93 -13.36
N LEU A 262 0.46 6.71 -12.81
CA LEU A 262 -0.96 6.38 -12.77
C LEU A 262 -1.71 6.78 -14.04
N TYR A 263 -1.48 8.01 -14.53
CA TYR A 263 -2.32 8.63 -15.58
C TYR A 263 -1.56 8.98 -16.86
N GLY A 264 -0.23 8.88 -16.88
CA GLY A 264 0.60 9.37 -17.98
C GLY A 264 0.84 10.89 -17.95
N PRO A 265 1.71 11.39 -18.84
CA PRO A 265 1.96 12.82 -18.99
C PRO A 265 0.80 13.54 -19.68
N PRO A 266 0.71 14.88 -19.58
CA PRO A 266 -0.30 15.65 -20.29
C PRO A 266 -0.18 15.44 -21.81
N PRO A 267 -1.29 15.48 -22.56
CA PRO A 267 -1.25 15.37 -24.01
C PRO A 267 -0.39 16.50 -24.59
N MET A 268 0.55 16.16 -25.47
CA MET A 268 1.36 17.19 -26.17
C MET A 268 0.44 18.04 -27.03
N SER A 269 0.39 19.34 -26.73
CA SER A 269 -0.32 20.32 -27.57
C SER A 269 0.44 20.46 -28.89
N SER A 270 -0.07 19.82 -29.93
CA SER A 270 0.34 20.17 -31.30
C SER A 270 -0.27 21.52 -31.68
N PRO A 271 0.48 22.49 -32.16
CA PRO A 271 -0.10 23.69 -32.71
C PRO A 271 -0.78 23.35 -34.05
N ASP A 272 -2.09 23.65 -34.15
CA ASP A 272 -2.93 23.66 -35.34
C ASP A 272 -3.27 22.31 -36.02
N GLY A 273 -4.44 21.78 -35.64
CA GLY A 273 -5.23 20.81 -36.41
C GLY A 273 -6.64 20.67 -35.86
N PRO A 274 -7.69 20.60 -36.72
CA PRO A 274 -9.07 20.51 -36.24
C PRO A 274 -9.31 19.19 -35.49
N ALA A 275 -10.09 19.27 -34.40
CA ALA A 275 -10.45 18.15 -33.56
C ALA A 275 -11.03 16.98 -34.39
N ALA A 276 -10.28 15.88 -34.43
CA ALA A 276 -10.78 14.61 -34.94
C ALA A 276 -11.62 13.92 -33.85
N PRO A 277 -12.68 13.15 -34.22
CA PRO A 277 -13.54 12.49 -33.27
C PRO A 277 -12.73 11.45 -32.45
N THR A 278 -13.09 11.34 -31.18
CA THR A 278 -12.52 10.40 -30.20
C THR A 278 -12.63 8.95 -30.70
N GLU A 279 -11.65 8.50 -31.45
CA GLU A 279 -11.48 7.06 -31.66
C GLU A 279 -10.84 6.48 -30.41
N SER A 280 -11.48 5.45 -29.86
CA SER A 280 -10.89 4.58 -28.85
C SER A 280 -9.52 4.11 -29.32
N VAL A 281 -8.47 4.47 -28.58
CA VAL A 281 -7.09 4.03 -28.83
C VAL A 281 -7.13 2.49 -28.84
N PRO A 282 -6.72 1.83 -29.94
CA PRO A 282 -6.58 0.39 -29.93
C PRO A 282 -5.56 -0.02 -28.86
N PRO A 283 -5.77 -1.13 -28.13
CA PRO A 283 -4.78 -1.61 -27.19
C PRO A 283 -3.43 -1.76 -27.88
N GLU A 284 -2.35 -1.33 -27.23
CA GLU A 284 -0.99 -1.53 -27.75
C GLU A 284 -0.80 -3.00 -28.18
N PRO A 285 -0.17 -3.28 -29.32
CA PRO A 285 0.10 -4.65 -29.74
C PRO A 285 0.85 -5.41 -28.66
N GLY A 286 0.21 -6.46 -28.09
CA GLY A 286 0.78 -7.30 -27.05
C GLY A 286 0.25 -7.09 -25.64
N THR A 287 -0.76 -6.23 -25.40
CA THR A 287 -1.45 -6.17 -24.11
C THR A 287 -2.49 -7.30 -24.02
N PRO A 288 -2.39 -8.26 -23.07
CA PRO A 288 -3.35 -9.35 -22.94
C PRO A 288 -4.72 -8.82 -22.52
N ALA A 289 -5.79 -9.21 -23.21
CA ALA A 289 -7.15 -8.87 -22.78
C ALA A 289 -7.58 -9.74 -21.60
N THR A 290 -8.06 -9.13 -20.53
CA THR A 290 -8.44 -9.82 -19.27
C THR A 290 -9.46 -10.94 -19.51
N CYS A 291 -10.45 -10.71 -20.35
CA CYS A 291 -11.51 -11.69 -20.64
C CYS A 291 -11.34 -12.42 -21.97
N ASP A 292 -10.13 -12.48 -22.51
CA ASP A 292 -9.84 -13.34 -23.67
C ASP A 292 -10.07 -14.80 -23.28
N PRO A 293 -10.96 -15.55 -23.96
CA PRO A 293 -11.18 -16.96 -23.69
C PRO A 293 -9.95 -17.85 -23.97
N ALA A 294 -8.95 -17.35 -24.72
CA ALA A 294 -7.69 -18.02 -24.98
C ALA A 294 -6.56 -17.58 -24.02
N LEU A 295 -6.86 -16.73 -23.02
CA LEU A 295 -5.88 -16.26 -22.04
C LEU A 295 -5.21 -17.44 -21.32
N SER A 296 -3.88 -17.44 -21.31
CA SER A 296 -3.05 -18.36 -20.52
C SER A 296 -2.08 -17.55 -19.66
N PHE A 297 -1.70 -18.07 -18.51
CA PHE A 297 -0.73 -17.45 -17.63
C PHE A 297 0.64 -18.11 -17.76
N ASP A 298 1.69 -17.31 -17.63
CA ASP A 298 3.09 -17.78 -17.69
C ASP A 298 3.59 -18.21 -16.30
N ALA A 299 3.08 -17.58 -15.24
CA ALA A 299 3.35 -17.92 -13.84
C ALA A 299 2.22 -17.43 -12.93
N ILE A 300 2.03 -18.08 -11.80
CA ILE A 300 1.08 -17.66 -10.78
C ILE A 300 1.75 -17.80 -9.40
N SER A 301 1.49 -16.87 -8.50
CA SER A 301 1.95 -16.95 -7.11
C SER A 301 0.92 -16.33 -6.20
N SER A 302 0.84 -16.80 -4.96
CA SER A 302 0.27 -15.98 -3.90
C SER A 302 1.27 -14.91 -3.45
N LEU A 303 0.78 -13.86 -2.81
CA LEU A 303 1.56 -12.88 -2.07
C LEU A 303 0.68 -12.31 -0.95
N ARG A 304 0.99 -12.68 0.29
CA ARG A 304 0.28 -12.18 1.49
C ARG A 304 -1.25 -12.32 1.39
N GLY A 305 -1.74 -13.44 0.84
CA GLY A 305 -3.16 -13.74 0.67
C GLY A 305 -3.82 -13.14 -0.57
N GLU A 306 -3.06 -12.51 -1.45
CA GLU A 306 -3.49 -12.13 -2.80
C GLU A 306 -2.91 -13.10 -3.83
N ILE A 307 -3.48 -13.12 -5.03
CA ILE A 307 -3.01 -13.99 -6.12
C ILE A 307 -2.50 -13.10 -7.26
N LEU A 308 -1.29 -13.38 -7.72
CA LEU A 308 -0.60 -12.70 -8.81
C LEU A 308 -0.58 -13.62 -10.03
N PHE A 309 -1.18 -13.20 -11.14
CA PHE A 309 -1.23 -13.92 -12.40
C PHE A 309 -0.34 -13.22 -13.43
N PHE A 310 0.80 -13.80 -13.78
CA PHE A 310 1.78 -13.19 -14.67
C PHE A 310 1.55 -13.61 -16.13
N LYS A 311 1.63 -12.64 -17.04
CA LYS A 311 1.59 -12.84 -18.47
C LYS A 311 2.48 -11.84 -19.21
N ASP A 312 3.47 -12.33 -19.95
CA ASP A 312 4.44 -11.50 -20.68
C ASP A 312 5.11 -10.45 -19.78
N ARG A 313 4.89 -9.17 -20.04
CA ARG A 313 5.40 -8.05 -19.22
C ARG A 313 4.41 -7.55 -18.15
N HIS A 314 3.23 -8.19 -18.03
CA HIS A 314 2.14 -7.76 -17.16
C HIS A 314 1.82 -8.78 -16.08
N PHE A 315 1.05 -8.35 -15.10
CA PHE A 315 0.39 -9.25 -14.15
C PHE A 315 -0.95 -8.70 -13.70
N TRP A 316 -1.88 -9.60 -13.37
CA TRP A 316 -3.08 -9.29 -12.63
C TRP A 316 -2.85 -9.61 -11.16
N ARG A 317 -3.36 -8.74 -10.30
CA ARG A 317 -3.36 -8.92 -8.86
C ARG A 317 -4.79 -9.06 -8.39
N LYS A 318 -5.14 -10.25 -7.89
CA LYS A 318 -6.47 -10.57 -7.36
C LYS A 318 -6.42 -10.62 -5.85
N SER A 319 -7.12 -9.68 -5.20
CA SER A 319 -7.44 -9.75 -3.78
C SER A 319 -8.74 -10.53 -3.59
N LEU A 320 -8.81 -11.36 -2.56
CA LEU A 320 -10.06 -12.04 -2.19
C LEU A 320 -11.09 -11.08 -1.56
N ARG A 321 -10.66 -9.86 -1.24
CA ARG A 321 -11.48 -8.82 -0.60
C ARG A 321 -12.04 -7.80 -1.59
N THR A 322 -11.47 -7.69 -2.79
CA THR A 322 -11.91 -6.76 -3.82
C THR A 322 -12.50 -7.52 -5.01
N PRO A 323 -13.66 -7.09 -5.56
CA PRO A 323 -14.30 -7.80 -6.64
C PRO A 323 -13.47 -7.84 -7.92
N GLU A 324 -12.72 -6.79 -8.25
CA GLU A 324 -12.00 -6.70 -9.51
C GLU A 324 -10.48 -6.85 -9.37
N PRO A 325 -9.83 -7.63 -10.25
CA PRO A 325 -8.37 -7.73 -10.26
C PRO A 325 -7.73 -6.47 -10.85
N GLY A 326 -6.69 -5.96 -10.20
CA GLY A 326 -5.83 -4.91 -10.77
C GLY A 326 -4.91 -5.46 -11.86
N PHE A 327 -4.55 -4.66 -12.87
CA PHE A 327 -3.69 -5.02 -13.99
C PHE A 327 -2.50 -4.09 -14.11
N TYR A 328 -1.26 -4.63 -14.15
CA TYR A 328 -0.03 -3.87 -13.97
C TYR A 328 1.10 -4.37 -14.86
N LEU A 329 2.13 -3.51 -15.06
CA LEU A 329 3.44 -3.91 -15.58
C LEU A 329 4.29 -4.52 -14.46
N ILE A 330 5.01 -5.61 -14.73
CA ILE A 330 5.98 -6.22 -13.80
C ILE A 330 7.04 -5.19 -13.40
N SER A 331 7.56 -4.44 -14.37
CA SER A 331 8.61 -3.44 -14.16
C SER A 331 8.20 -2.25 -13.27
N SER A 332 6.89 -1.98 -13.13
CA SER A 332 6.41 -0.92 -12.24
C SER A 332 6.54 -1.29 -10.75
N PHE A 333 6.50 -2.59 -10.45
CA PHE A 333 6.64 -3.09 -9.08
C PHE A 333 8.05 -3.61 -8.80
N TRP A 334 8.64 -4.27 -9.80
CA TRP A 334 9.95 -4.92 -9.70
C TRP A 334 10.80 -4.58 -10.92
N PRO A 335 11.43 -3.38 -10.95
CA PRO A 335 12.22 -2.93 -12.10
C PRO A 335 13.38 -3.87 -12.48
N SER A 336 13.87 -4.64 -11.50
CA SER A 336 14.97 -5.60 -11.68
C SER A 336 14.53 -6.99 -12.11
N LEU A 337 13.21 -7.26 -12.20
CA LEU A 337 12.70 -8.54 -12.69
C LEU A 337 12.60 -8.56 -14.21
N PRO A 338 12.91 -9.70 -14.85
CA PRO A 338 12.64 -9.88 -16.26
C PRO A 338 11.14 -10.01 -16.52
N SER A 339 10.71 -9.65 -17.73
CA SER A 339 9.39 -9.96 -18.24
C SER A 339 9.27 -11.44 -18.65
N GLY A 340 8.03 -11.93 -18.76
CA GLY A 340 7.73 -13.30 -19.22
C GLY A 340 8.31 -14.34 -18.28
N LEU A 341 7.96 -14.27 -16.99
CA LEU A 341 8.36 -15.23 -15.97
C LEU A 341 7.89 -16.65 -16.37
N ASP A 342 8.68 -17.66 -16.06
CA ASP A 342 8.33 -19.06 -16.37
C ASP A 342 7.60 -19.75 -15.22
N ALA A 343 7.85 -19.35 -13.94
CA ALA A 343 7.19 -19.89 -12.76
C ALA A 343 7.31 -18.90 -11.59
N ALA A 344 6.45 -19.03 -10.58
CA ALA A 344 6.53 -18.30 -9.33
C ALA A 344 5.86 -19.07 -8.18
N TYR A 345 6.30 -18.85 -6.94
CA TYR A 345 5.61 -19.30 -5.73
C TYR A 345 5.97 -18.42 -4.53
N GLU A 346 5.07 -18.31 -3.56
CA GLU A 346 5.33 -17.67 -2.28
C GLU A 346 5.70 -18.69 -1.22
N GLU A 347 6.85 -18.50 -0.58
CA GLU A 347 7.18 -19.18 0.66
C GLU A 347 6.68 -18.29 1.82
N THR A 348 5.50 -18.62 2.33
CA THR A 348 4.73 -17.75 3.23
C THR A 348 5.38 -17.53 4.59
N SER A 349 6.15 -18.52 5.11
CA SER A 349 6.83 -18.39 6.41
C SER A 349 7.96 -17.37 6.38
N LYS A 350 8.57 -17.16 5.21
CA LYS A 350 9.66 -16.20 4.98
C LYS A 350 9.19 -14.86 4.42
N ASP A 351 7.91 -14.76 4.02
CA ASP A 351 7.37 -13.60 3.30
C ASP A 351 8.19 -13.30 2.02
N ILE A 352 8.48 -14.35 1.24
CA ILE A 352 9.27 -14.26 0.02
C ILE A 352 8.53 -14.89 -1.15
N VAL A 353 8.42 -14.15 -2.26
CA VAL A 353 8.03 -14.72 -3.54
C VAL A 353 9.29 -15.07 -4.33
N PHE A 354 9.37 -16.31 -4.75
CA PHE A 354 10.38 -16.77 -5.70
C PHE A 354 9.82 -16.73 -7.11
N THR A 355 10.57 -16.13 -8.04
CA THR A 355 10.20 -16.05 -9.46
C THR A 355 11.31 -16.63 -10.32
N PHE A 356 10.95 -17.29 -11.43
CA PHE A 356 11.86 -18.03 -12.27
C PHE A 356 11.81 -17.51 -13.71
N LYS A 357 12.98 -17.44 -14.34
CA LYS A 357 13.12 -17.20 -15.78
C LYS A 357 14.35 -17.91 -16.32
N GLY A 358 14.12 -18.85 -17.27
CA GLY A 358 15.20 -19.70 -17.79
C GLY A 358 15.89 -20.47 -16.68
N ASN A 359 17.21 -20.39 -16.62
CA ASN A 359 18.02 -21.07 -15.62
C ASN A 359 18.32 -20.22 -14.35
N GLN A 360 17.58 -19.12 -14.17
CA GLN A 360 17.74 -18.20 -13.01
C GLN A 360 16.47 -18.05 -12.21
N PHE A 361 16.63 -17.66 -10.93
CA PHE A 361 15.51 -17.30 -10.07
C PHE A 361 15.85 -16.12 -9.17
N TRP A 362 14.84 -15.38 -8.78
CA TRP A 362 14.88 -14.21 -7.92
C TRP A 362 14.08 -14.48 -6.65
N ALA A 363 14.50 -13.92 -5.54
CA ALA A 363 13.72 -13.84 -4.30
C ALA A 363 13.27 -12.41 -4.08
N ILE A 364 11.97 -12.21 -3.88
CA ILE A 364 11.35 -10.90 -3.73
C ILE A 364 10.68 -10.82 -2.37
N ARG A 365 10.90 -9.72 -1.67
CA ARG A 365 10.13 -9.36 -0.47
C ARG A 365 9.48 -8.00 -0.69
N GLY A 366 8.14 -7.95 -0.73
CA GLY A 366 7.41 -6.76 -1.15
C GLY A 366 7.78 -6.35 -2.58
N THR A 367 8.37 -5.17 -2.77
CA THR A 367 8.83 -4.66 -4.07
C THR A 367 10.33 -4.82 -4.30
N GLU A 368 11.08 -5.39 -3.35
CA GLU A 368 12.54 -5.46 -3.41
C GLU A 368 13.04 -6.88 -3.77
N VAL A 369 13.92 -6.95 -4.76
CA VAL A 369 14.73 -8.15 -5.02
C VAL A 369 15.80 -8.26 -3.94
N GLN A 370 15.89 -9.43 -3.30
CA GLN A 370 16.81 -9.66 -2.20
C GLN A 370 18.28 -9.69 -2.69
N ALA A 371 19.19 -9.19 -1.83
CA ALA A 371 20.63 -9.16 -2.15
C ALA A 371 21.16 -10.56 -2.49
N GLY A 372 22.02 -10.65 -3.49
CA GLY A 372 22.60 -11.91 -3.96
C GLY A 372 21.76 -12.69 -4.97
N TYR A 373 20.63 -12.12 -5.46
CA TYR A 373 19.85 -12.65 -6.58
C TYR A 373 20.05 -11.80 -7.84
N PRO A 374 19.90 -12.39 -9.06
CA PRO A 374 19.43 -13.76 -9.31
C PRO A 374 20.46 -14.84 -8.99
N LYS A 375 19.94 -16.06 -8.71
CA LYS A 375 20.75 -17.29 -8.56
C LYS A 375 20.40 -18.29 -9.66
N GLY A 376 21.32 -19.21 -9.94
CA GLY A 376 21.04 -20.30 -10.85
C GLY A 376 20.15 -21.38 -10.22
N ILE A 377 19.17 -21.93 -10.95
CA ILE A 377 18.28 -22.99 -10.46
C ILE A 377 19.01 -24.22 -9.96
N HIS A 378 20.24 -24.48 -10.44
CA HIS A 378 21.09 -25.58 -9.96
C HIS A 378 21.43 -25.49 -8.48
N THR A 379 21.39 -24.29 -7.90
CA THR A 379 21.59 -24.10 -6.44
C THR A 379 20.45 -24.69 -5.60
N LEU A 380 19.30 -24.97 -6.21
CA LEU A 380 18.17 -25.68 -5.60
C LEU A 380 18.31 -27.23 -5.72
N GLY A 381 19.34 -27.73 -6.43
CA GLY A 381 19.58 -29.15 -6.61
C GLY A 381 19.10 -29.71 -7.94
N PHE A 382 18.67 -28.87 -8.90
CA PHE A 382 18.31 -29.34 -10.24
C PHE A 382 19.53 -29.83 -11.04
N PRO A 383 19.39 -30.93 -11.81
CA PRO A 383 20.45 -31.39 -12.69
C PRO A 383 20.69 -30.39 -13.84
N PRO A 384 21.90 -30.40 -14.46
CA PRO A 384 22.25 -29.49 -15.56
C PRO A 384 21.35 -29.59 -16.80
N SER A 385 20.62 -30.70 -16.96
CA SER A 385 19.67 -30.92 -18.05
C SER A 385 18.41 -30.02 -17.91
N VAL A 386 18.02 -29.64 -16.68
CA VAL A 386 16.90 -28.73 -16.42
C VAL A 386 17.37 -27.30 -16.67
N ARG A 387 16.77 -26.63 -17.63
CA ARG A 387 17.12 -25.27 -18.04
C ARG A 387 16.08 -24.22 -17.70
N LYS A 388 14.86 -24.64 -17.35
CA LYS A 388 13.79 -23.79 -16.89
C LYS A 388 12.80 -24.59 -16.03
N ILE A 389 12.02 -23.89 -15.24
CA ILE A 389 10.90 -24.42 -14.46
C ILE A 389 9.62 -23.95 -15.18
N ASP A 390 8.69 -24.85 -15.48
CA ASP A 390 7.45 -24.52 -16.18
C ASP A 390 6.37 -24.00 -15.23
N ALA A 391 6.31 -24.54 -13.97
CA ALA A 391 5.42 -24.07 -12.92
C ALA A 391 5.98 -24.40 -11.54
N ALA A 392 5.56 -23.69 -10.51
CA ALA A 392 5.91 -23.97 -9.13
C ALA A 392 4.69 -23.79 -8.21
N LEU A 393 4.62 -24.61 -7.15
CA LEU A 393 3.54 -24.59 -6.17
C LEU A 393 4.13 -24.85 -4.78
N PHE A 394 3.83 -24.00 -3.81
CA PHE A 394 4.19 -24.20 -2.41
C PHE A 394 2.98 -24.74 -1.63
N ASP A 395 3.16 -25.90 -1.02
CA ASP A 395 2.21 -26.48 -0.06
C ASP A 395 2.62 -26.05 1.35
N LYS A 396 1.88 -25.11 1.92
CA LYS A 396 2.20 -24.53 3.23
C LYS A 396 1.99 -25.52 4.40
N GLU A 397 1.11 -26.50 4.24
CA GLU A 397 0.86 -27.50 5.30
C GLU A 397 2.00 -28.52 5.40
N LYS A 398 2.53 -28.91 4.23
CA LYS A 398 3.65 -29.84 4.14
C LYS A 398 5.01 -29.16 4.19
N GLU A 399 5.06 -27.82 3.99
CA GLU A 399 6.27 -26.99 3.83
C GLU A 399 7.18 -27.53 2.70
N LYS A 400 6.53 -27.89 1.57
CA LYS A 400 7.15 -28.46 0.39
C LYS A 400 6.82 -27.61 -0.83
N THR A 401 7.82 -27.39 -1.66
CA THR A 401 7.63 -26.78 -2.99
C THR A 401 7.68 -27.84 -4.07
N TYR A 402 6.70 -27.82 -4.95
CA TYR A 402 6.62 -28.70 -6.12
C TYR A 402 7.03 -27.89 -7.35
N PHE A 403 8.03 -28.35 -8.08
CA PHE A 403 8.51 -27.75 -9.32
C PHE A 403 8.15 -28.64 -10.50
N PHE A 404 7.43 -28.14 -11.47
CA PHE A 404 6.99 -28.84 -12.65
C PHE A 404 7.89 -28.49 -13.82
N VAL A 405 8.37 -29.52 -14.53
CA VAL A 405 9.21 -29.40 -15.71
C VAL A 405 8.80 -30.49 -16.70
N GLU A 406 8.26 -30.10 -17.85
CA GLU A 406 7.70 -31.03 -18.84
C GLU A 406 6.64 -31.96 -18.22
N ASP A 407 6.79 -33.29 -18.33
CA ASP A 407 5.87 -34.31 -17.78
C ASP A 407 6.21 -34.77 -16.36
N LYS A 408 7.18 -34.11 -15.72
CA LYS A 408 7.73 -34.49 -14.41
C LYS A 408 7.64 -33.37 -13.40
N TYR A 409 7.77 -33.76 -12.12
CA TYR A 409 7.89 -32.78 -11.06
C TYR A 409 8.97 -33.20 -10.05
N TRP A 410 9.56 -32.18 -9.40
CA TRP A 410 10.49 -32.28 -8.29
C TRP A 410 9.81 -31.78 -7.03
N ARG A 411 10.22 -32.30 -5.86
CA ARG A 411 9.76 -31.84 -4.58
C ARG A 411 10.92 -31.34 -3.75
N PHE A 412 10.84 -30.10 -3.32
CA PHE A 412 11.86 -29.41 -2.53
C PHE A 412 11.36 -29.25 -1.09
N ASP A 413 12.19 -29.57 -0.13
CA ASP A 413 11.92 -29.43 1.31
C ASP A 413 12.37 -28.04 1.76
N GLU A 414 11.44 -27.16 2.09
CA GLU A 414 11.74 -25.78 2.50
C GLU A 414 12.37 -25.67 3.91
N LYS A 415 12.22 -26.71 4.75
CA LYS A 415 12.86 -26.76 6.08
C LYS A 415 14.34 -27.02 6.00
N ILE A 416 14.72 -28.03 5.21
CA ILE A 416 16.13 -28.43 5.09
C ILE A 416 16.80 -27.83 3.84
N GLN A 417 16.05 -27.04 3.05
CA GLN A 417 16.54 -26.33 1.85
C GLN A 417 17.24 -27.26 0.86
N SER A 418 16.61 -28.38 0.56
CA SER A 418 17.17 -29.36 -0.39
C SER A 418 16.07 -30.08 -1.19
N MET A 419 16.45 -30.53 -2.39
CA MET A 419 15.63 -31.40 -3.23
C MET A 419 15.53 -32.79 -2.60
N GLU A 420 14.34 -33.38 -2.60
CA GLU A 420 14.15 -34.74 -2.09
C GLU A 420 14.76 -35.79 -3.05
N PRO A 421 15.39 -36.85 -2.53
CA PRO A 421 16.20 -37.79 -3.33
C PRO A 421 15.39 -38.66 -4.29
N ASP A 422 14.08 -38.92 -3.99
CA ASP A 422 13.22 -39.82 -4.80
C ASP A 422 12.57 -39.13 -6.00
N PHE A 423 13.03 -37.93 -6.37
CA PHE A 423 12.51 -37.14 -7.49
C PHE A 423 13.55 -36.99 -8.61
N PRO A 424 13.11 -36.79 -9.88
CA PRO A 424 11.74 -36.44 -10.33
C PRO A 424 10.79 -37.67 -10.42
N LYS A 425 9.49 -37.39 -10.29
CA LYS A 425 8.40 -38.33 -10.58
C LYS A 425 7.55 -37.80 -11.73
N LYS A 426 6.75 -38.66 -12.38
CA LYS A 426 5.79 -38.21 -13.38
C LYS A 426 4.60 -37.51 -12.72
N ILE A 427 4.10 -36.45 -13.35
CA ILE A 427 2.92 -35.72 -12.88
C ILE A 427 1.72 -36.65 -12.73
N ALA A 428 1.48 -37.51 -13.72
CA ALA A 428 0.34 -38.42 -13.75
C ALA A 428 0.33 -39.46 -12.59
N ASP A 429 1.48 -39.76 -11.98
CA ASP A 429 1.57 -40.75 -10.90
C ASP A 429 0.95 -40.23 -9.58
N ASP A 430 1.14 -38.97 -9.27
CA ASP A 430 0.68 -38.35 -8.02
C ASP A 430 -0.45 -37.33 -8.21
N PHE A 431 -0.67 -36.85 -9.43
CA PHE A 431 -1.71 -35.87 -9.82
C PHE A 431 -2.61 -36.43 -10.93
N PRO A 432 -3.39 -37.52 -10.70
CA PRO A 432 -4.22 -38.11 -11.71
C PRO A 432 -5.29 -37.15 -12.23
N GLY A 433 -5.34 -37.01 -13.56
CA GLY A 433 -6.24 -36.07 -14.25
C GLY A 433 -5.64 -34.69 -14.52
N VAL A 434 -4.44 -34.41 -14.01
CA VAL A 434 -3.68 -33.22 -14.41
C VAL A 434 -2.90 -33.51 -15.70
N ASP A 435 -2.88 -32.53 -16.60
CA ASP A 435 -2.17 -32.63 -17.87
C ASP A 435 -0.68 -32.89 -17.68
N SER A 436 -0.06 -33.49 -18.66
CA SER A 436 1.40 -33.74 -18.67
C SER A 436 2.24 -32.47 -18.79
N LYS A 437 1.61 -31.34 -19.08
CA LYS A 437 2.25 -30.02 -19.11
C LYS A 437 1.46 -29.05 -18.24
N VAL A 438 2.14 -28.44 -17.28
CA VAL A 438 1.60 -27.42 -16.37
C VAL A 438 2.31 -26.11 -16.68
N ASP A 439 1.56 -25.08 -17.10
CA ASP A 439 2.10 -23.77 -17.44
C ASP A 439 2.20 -22.85 -16.21
N ALA A 440 1.33 -23.04 -15.21
CA ALA A 440 1.37 -22.35 -13.92
C ALA A 440 0.65 -23.17 -12.84
N ALA A 441 0.98 -22.98 -11.58
CA ALA A 441 0.30 -23.64 -10.46
C ALA A 441 0.37 -22.80 -9.19
N PHE A 442 -0.60 -22.95 -8.29
CA PHE A 442 -0.56 -22.39 -6.94
C PHE A 442 -1.47 -23.17 -5.98
N GLU A 443 -1.28 -22.97 -4.66
CA GLU A 443 -2.16 -23.51 -3.61
C GLU A 443 -3.07 -22.40 -3.10
N ALA A 444 -4.37 -22.69 -2.98
CA ALA A 444 -5.31 -21.85 -2.27
C ALA A 444 -6.47 -22.70 -1.70
N PHE A 445 -6.96 -22.33 -0.51
CA PHE A 445 -8.11 -22.98 0.16
C PHE A 445 -7.96 -24.48 0.37
N GLY A 446 -6.73 -24.98 0.44
CA GLY A 446 -6.43 -26.42 0.58
C GLY A 446 -6.50 -27.22 -0.73
N PHE A 447 -6.65 -26.54 -1.88
CA PHE A 447 -6.63 -27.14 -3.22
C PHE A 447 -5.40 -26.70 -3.98
N TYR A 448 -4.96 -27.54 -4.91
CA TYR A 448 -3.94 -27.17 -5.90
C TYR A 448 -4.63 -26.78 -7.20
N TYR A 449 -4.26 -25.64 -7.75
CA TYR A 449 -4.76 -25.16 -9.02
C TYR A 449 -3.68 -25.31 -10.06
N PHE A 450 -3.96 -26.07 -11.13
CA PHE A 450 -3.07 -26.30 -12.25
C PHE A 450 -3.60 -25.61 -13.51
N PHE A 451 -2.75 -24.95 -14.24
CA PHE A 451 -3.09 -24.23 -15.46
C PHE A 451 -2.35 -24.85 -16.65
N SER A 452 -3.09 -25.10 -17.73
CA SER A 452 -2.58 -25.60 -19.00
C SER A 452 -3.32 -24.90 -20.14
N GLY A 453 -2.62 -24.04 -20.90
CA GLY A 453 -3.24 -23.18 -21.90
C GLY A 453 -4.36 -22.33 -21.31
N SER A 454 -5.56 -22.40 -21.89
CA SER A 454 -6.75 -21.67 -21.43
C SER A 454 -7.61 -22.43 -20.39
N SER A 455 -7.12 -23.55 -19.87
CA SER A 455 -7.82 -24.39 -18.89
C SER A 455 -7.17 -24.34 -17.52
N GLN A 456 -7.99 -24.43 -16.49
CA GLN A 456 -7.60 -24.53 -15.08
C GLN A 456 -8.23 -25.79 -14.48
N LEU A 457 -7.45 -26.54 -13.73
CA LEU A 457 -7.86 -27.72 -12.99
C LEU A 457 -7.75 -27.43 -11.49
N GLU A 458 -8.83 -27.62 -10.75
CA GLU A 458 -8.81 -27.66 -9.28
C GLU A 458 -8.58 -29.09 -8.82
N PHE A 459 -7.54 -29.35 -8.05
CA PHE A 459 -7.13 -30.66 -7.61
C PHE A 459 -7.18 -30.75 -6.08
N ASP A 460 -7.88 -31.75 -5.55
CA ASP A 460 -7.90 -32.08 -4.13
C ASP A 460 -6.70 -32.96 -3.79
N PRO A 461 -5.69 -32.44 -3.05
CA PRO A 461 -4.48 -33.21 -2.71
C PRO A 461 -4.75 -34.36 -1.74
N ASN A 462 -5.84 -34.33 -0.96
CA ASN A 462 -6.22 -35.38 -0.03
C ASN A 462 -6.96 -36.51 -0.73
N ALA A 463 -7.92 -36.15 -1.60
CA ALA A 463 -8.68 -37.13 -2.39
C ALA A 463 -7.92 -37.60 -3.64
N LYS A 464 -6.80 -36.95 -3.99
CA LYS A 464 -5.97 -37.21 -5.17
C LYS A 464 -6.80 -37.21 -6.47
N LYS A 465 -7.62 -36.21 -6.68
CA LYS A 465 -8.47 -36.11 -7.88
C LYS A 465 -8.73 -34.66 -8.29
N VAL A 466 -8.96 -34.44 -9.57
CA VAL A 466 -9.51 -33.20 -10.11
C VAL A 466 -10.97 -33.07 -9.69
N THR A 467 -11.34 -31.96 -9.09
CA THR A 467 -12.70 -31.65 -8.61
C THR A 467 -13.45 -30.78 -9.60
N HIS A 468 -12.77 -29.81 -10.20
CA HIS A 468 -13.36 -28.88 -11.17
C HIS A 468 -12.41 -28.60 -12.33
N VAL A 469 -13.00 -28.31 -13.49
CA VAL A 469 -12.31 -27.82 -14.68
C VAL A 469 -12.98 -26.53 -15.10
N LEU A 470 -12.22 -25.45 -15.10
CA LEU A 470 -12.69 -24.10 -15.39
C LEU A 470 -11.83 -23.44 -16.48
N LYS A 471 -12.24 -22.29 -16.94
CA LYS A 471 -11.40 -21.44 -17.80
C LYS A 471 -10.33 -20.73 -16.97
N THR A 472 -9.17 -20.52 -17.53
CA THR A 472 -8.04 -19.82 -16.90
C THR A 472 -8.41 -18.43 -16.38
N ASN A 473 -9.23 -17.68 -17.11
CA ASN A 473 -9.66 -16.33 -16.76
C ASN A 473 -10.82 -16.25 -15.75
N SER A 474 -11.34 -17.38 -15.24
CA SER A 474 -12.41 -17.37 -14.23
C SER A 474 -12.03 -16.65 -12.94
N TRP A 475 -10.74 -16.58 -12.60
CA TRP A 475 -10.24 -15.80 -11.47
C TRP A 475 -10.31 -14.29 -11.68
N LEU A 476 -10.43 -13.84 -12.92
CA LEU A 476 -10.45 -12.44 -13.32
C LEU A 476 -11.87 -11.87 -13.51
N ASN A 477 -12.89 -12.56 -12.99
CA ASN A 477 -14.32 -12.21 -13.08
C ASN A 477 -14.84 -12.21 -14.53
N CYS A 478 -14.31 -13.08 -15.34
CA CYS A 478 -14.78 -13.31 -16.70
C CYS A 478 -15.68 -14.55 -16.74
#